data_c484b909f6518ac31519ae0451e376a1
#
_entry.id   c484b909f6518ac31519ae0451e376a1
#
_cell.length_a   1.000
_cell.length_b   1.000
_cell.length_c   1.000
_cell.angle_alpha   90.00
_cell.angle_beta   90.00
_cell.angle_gamma   90.00
#
_symmetry.space_group_name_H-M   'P 1'
#
loop_
_entity.id
_entity.type
_entity.pdbx_description
1 polymer ?
#
loop_
_entity_poly.entity_id
_entity_poly.type
_entity_poly.pdbx_seq_one_letter_code
_entity_poly.pdbx_strand_id
1 'polypeptide(L)'
;MPEAVSIIVADGLVIVDGEALEAAYAYPEAVRAVQWRNGVGHVEFDDGRPNLEFMAEGDDVGDTYREYVLPGIRAFERERKRLDAEAEAAEAVRLAEYNGTEARSERVRAERDARLAACAWLVERHRDQLASGGETTLTDAGYLNWLAYRQALRDLPQQPGFPWEGPDDPVCPWPAEPANVCAPVPHSYDAEGALQSRYQSERTGRQSPPELRRQE
;
A
#
# COMPACT_ATOMS: atom_id res chain seq x y z
N MET A 1 -11.09 32.30 3.33
CA MET A 1 -12.30 32.04 2.51
C MET A 1 -11.92 31.13 1.36
N PRO A 2 -12.78 30.21 0.94
CA PRO A 2 -12.55 29.42 -0.27
C PRO A 2 -12.55 30.32 -1.52
N GLU A 3 -11.74 29.94 -2.52
CA GLU A 3 -11.66 30.66 -3.80
C GLU A 3 -12.88 30.39 -4.66
N ALA A 4 -13.41 29.16 -4.61
CA ALA A 4 -14.58 28.75 -5.39
C ALA A 4 -15.53 27.87 -4.57
N VAL A 5 -16.83 28.15 -4.67
CA VAL A 5 -17.88 27.32 -4.09
C VAL A 5 -18.98 27.13 -5.14
N SER A 6 -19.39 25.90 -5.34
CA SER A 6 -20.53 25.55 -6.19
C SER A 6 -21.48 24.65 -5.39
N ILE A 7 -22.73 24.99 -5.33
CA ILE A 7 -23.76 24.28 -4.59
C ILE A 7 -24.89 23.92 -5.52
N ILE A 8 -25.23 22.65 -5.61
CA ILE A 8 -26.33 22.11 -6.42
C ILE A 8 -27.36 21.54 -5.45
N VAL A 9 -28.41 22.31 -5.22
CA VAL A 9 -29.37 22.01 -4.14
C VAL A 9 -30.14 20.73 -4.38
N ALA A 10 -30.54 20.48 -5.64
CA ALA A 10 -31.31 19.29 -6.00
C ALA A 10 -30.52 17.98 -5.73
N ASP A 11 -29.20 18.01 -5.87
CA ASP A 11 -28.34 16.86 -5.71
C ASP A 11 -27.73 16.78 -4.29
N GLY A 12 -27.96 17.81 -3.46
CA GLY A 12 -27.31 17.94 -2.15
C GLY A 12 -25.79 18.06 -2.23
N LEU A 13 -25.28 18.48 -3.39
CA LEU A 13 -23.85 18.52 -3.67
C LEU A 13 -23.26 19.89 -3.37
N VAL A 14 -22.19 19.92 -2.58
CA VAL A 14 -21.40 21.11 -2.30
C VAL A 14 -19.97 20.88 -2.75
N ILE A 15 -19.47 21.78 -3.58
CA ILE A 15 -18.11 21.75 -4.11
C ILE A 15 -17.37 22.97 -3.55
N VAL A 16 -16.28 22.74 -2.84
CA VAL A 16 -15.43 23.79 -2.27
C VAL A 16 -14.01 23.58 -2.80
N ASP A 17 -13.49 24.60 -3.52
CA ASP A 17 -12.15 24.60 -4.11
C ASP A 17 -11.84 23.32 -4.94
N GLY A 18 -12.87 22.77 -5.60
CA GLY A 18 -12.77 21.60 -6.46
C GLY A 18 -13.02 20.25 -5.76
N GLU A 19 -13.13 20.21 -4.44
CA GLU A 19 -13.55 19.03 -3.69
C GLU A 19 -15.07 18.97 -3.58
N ALA A 20 -15.69 17.86 -3.98
CA ALA A 20 -17.13 17.68 -4.01
C ALA A 20 -17.60 16.71 -2.93
N LEU A 21 -18.58 17.10 -2.11
CA LEU A 21 -19.21 16.25 -1.10
C LEU A 21 -20.73 16.37 -1.17
N GLU A 22 -21.42 15.27 -0.89
CA GLU A 22 -22.86 15.29 -0.60
C GLU A 22 -23.05 15.83 0.82
N ALA A 23 -23.47 17.09 0.91
CA ALA A 23 -23.62 17.80 2.16
C ALA A 23 -24.97 18.48 2.22
N ALA A 24 -26.00 17.70 2.54
CA ALA A 24 -27.38 18.19 2.57
C ALA A 24 -27.59 19.20 3.71
N TYR A 25 -28.22 20.30 3.37
CA TYR A 25 -28.77 21.26 4.33
C TYR A 25 -29.97 21.99 3.71
N ALA A 26 -30.80 22.63 4.57
CA ALA A 26 -31.98 23.32 4.10
C ALA A 26 -31.63 24.68 3.47
N TYR A 27 -31.95 24.85 2.22
CA TYR A 27 -31.92 26.10 1.51
C TYR A 27 -33.28 26.82 1.61
N PRO A 28 -33.31 28.15 1.42
CA PRO A 28 -34.56 28.87 1.16
C PRO A 28 -35.30 28.28 -0.05
N GLU A 29 -36.64 28.42 -0.06
CA GLU A 29 -37.47 27.92 -1.17
C GLU A 29 -36.99 28.41 -2.54
N ALA A 30 -37.08 27.55 -3.52
CA ALA A 30 -36.75 27.78 -4.91
C ALA A 30 -35.29 28.07 -5.24
N VAL A 31 -34.35 27.90 -4.32
CA VAL A 31 -32.91 27.93 -4.67
C VAL A 31 -32.54 26.65 -5.40
N ARG A 32 -32.05 26.80 -6.63
CA ARG A 32 -31.56 25.71 -7.49
C ARG A 32 -30.07 25.47 -7.33
N ALA A 33 -29.28 26.55 -7.43
CA ALA A 33 -27.84 26.49 -7.33
C ALA A 33 -27.27 27.79 -6.78
N VAL A 34 -26.09 27.70 -6.17
CA VAL A 34 -25.30 28.87 -5.75
C VAL A 34 -23.90 28.71 -6.30
N GLN A 35 -23.40 29.79 -6.91
CA GLN A 35 -22.05 29.84 -7.45
C GLN A 35 -21.30 31.01 -6.81
N TRP A 36 -20.06 30.74 -6.41
CA TRP A 36 -19.15 31.76 -5.87
C TRP A 36 -17.74 31.51 -6.40
N ARG A 37 -17.09 32.54 -6.88
CA ARG A 37 -15.69 32.47 -7.32
C ARG A 37 -15.02 33.83 -7.18
N ASN A 38 -13.90 33.86 -6.45
CA ASN A 38 -13.00 35.02 -6.36
C ASN A 38 -13.73 36.35 -6.06
N GLY A 39 -14.64 36.34 -5.11
CA GLY A 39 -15.32 37.54 -4.68
C GLY A 39 -16.62 37.87 -5.44
N VAL A 40 -17.01 37.09 -6.43
CA VAL A 40 -18.26 37.27 -7.21
C VAL A 40 -19.10 36.00 -7.14
N GLY A 41 -20.40 36.13 -6.98
CA GLY A 41 -21.31 34.99 -6.98
C GLY A 41 -22.68 35.31 -7.53
N HIS A 42 -23.46 34.25 -7.73
CA HIS A 42 -24.87 34.34 -8.06
C HIS A 42 -25.65 33.16 -7.45
N VAL A 43 -26.94 33.44 -7.19
CA VAL A 43 -27.92 32.42 -6.79
C VAL A 43 -28.89 32.21 -7.94
N GLU A 44 -29.07 30.96 -8.32
CA GLU A 44 -30.03 30.54 -9.33
C GLU A 44 -31.32 30.04 -8.65
N PHE A 45 -32.46 30.34 -9.25
CA PHE A 45 -33.77 29.97 -8.73
C PHE A 45 -34.53 29.13 -9.79
N ASP A 46 -35.42 28.24 -9.33
CA ASP A 46 -36.24 27.38 -10.17
C ASP A 46 -37.68 27.88 -10.38
N ASP A 47 -38.07 28.97 -9.71
CA ASP A 47 -39.41 29.58 -9.80
C ASP A 47 -39.55 30.68 -10.87
N GLY A 48 -38.52 30.85 -11.69
CA GLY A 48 -38.51 31.79 -12.84
C GLY A 48 -38.13 33.23 -12.46
N ARG A 49 -37.78 33.51 -11.19
CA ARG A 49 -37.17 34.80 -10.82
C ARG A 49 -35.75 34.92 -11.42
N PRO A 50 -35.30 36.18 -11.68
CA PRO A 50 -33.91 36.37 -12.17
C PRO A 50 -32.88 35.93 -11.13
N ASN A 51 -31.70 35.57 -11.59
CA ASN A 51 -30.56 35.25 -10.72
C ASN A 51 -30.23 36.45 -9.85
N LEU A 52 -29.86 36.16 -8.60
CA LEU A 52 -29.39 37.17 -7.65
C LEU A 52 -27.86 37.23 -7.72
N GLU A 53 -27.33 38.28 -8.34
CA GLU A 53 -25.88 38.50 -8.40
C GLU A 53 -25.41 39.27 -7.14
N PHE A 54 -24.22 38.91 -6.64
CA PHE A 54 -23.60 39.55 -5.49
C PHE A 54 -22.06 39.51 -5.60
N MET A 55 -21.40 40.42 -4.88
CA MET A 55 -19.94 40.51 -4.84
C MET A 55 -19.49 40.90 -3.44
N ALA A 56 -18.24 40.50 -3.13
CA ALA A 56 -17.57 41.01 -1.93
C ALA A 56 -17.01 42.40 -2.15
N GLU A 57 -17.16 43.29 -1.17
CA GLU A 57 -16.54 44.61 -1.15
C GLU A 57 -15.34 44.58 -0.18
N GLY A 58 -14.12 44.38 -0.72
CA GLY A 58 -12.91 44.20 0.09
C GLY A 58 -13.02 42.94 0.98
N ASP A 59 -12.88 43.09 2.30
CA ASP A 59 -13.01 41.99 3.25
C ASP A 59 -14.46 41.69 3.66
N ASP A 60 -15.43 42.48 3.25
CA ASP A 60 -16.86 42.24 3.54
C ASP A 60 -17.50 41.42 2.42
N VAL A 61 -17.91 40.22 2.80
CA VAL A 61 -18.59 39.26 1.90
C VAL A 61 -20.05 39.53 1.67
N GLY A 62 -20.62 40.51 2.39
CA GLY A 62 -22.04 40.86 2.30
C GLY A 62 -23.01 39.84 2.88
N ASP A 63 -24.27 40.26 3.04
CA ASP A 63 -25.31 39.41 3.64
C ASP A 63 -25.71 38.24 2.72
N THR A 64 -25.76 38.46 1.42
CA THR A 64 -26.09 37.38 0.44
C THR A 64 -25.10 36.21 0.51
N TYR A 65 -23.81 36.47 0.64
CA TYR A 65 -22.82 35.40 0.86
C TYR A 65 -23.08 34.65 2.16
N ARG A 66 -23.37 35.40 3.26
CA ARG A 66 -23.66 34.82 4.57
C ARG A 66 -24.90 33.95 4.55
N GLU A 67 -25.91 34.34 3.76
CA GLU A 67 -27.20 33.65 3.65
C GLU A 67 -27.10 32.41 2.74
N TYR A 68 -26.45 32.50 1.57
CA TYR A 68 -26.53 31.46 0.53
C TYR A 68 -25.25 30.62 0.42
N VAL A 69 -24.06 31.16 0.63
CA VAL A 69 -22.81 30.44 0.45
C VAL A 69 -22.31 29.81 1.73
N LEU A 70 -22.25 30.59 2.80
CA LEU A 70 -21.68 30.17 4.07
C LEU A 70 -22.35 28.94 4.71
N PRO A 71 -23.69 28.74 4.63
CA PRO A 71 -24.31 27.52 5.14
C PRO A 71 -23.84 26.27 4.40
N GLY A 72 -23.62 26.34 3.07
CA GLY A 72 -23.08 25.25 2.27
C GLY A 72 -21.65 24.89 2.66
N ILE A 73 -20.81 25.90 2.82
CA ILE A 73 -19.43 25.68 3.31
C ILE A 73 -19.45 24.98 4.66
N ARG A 74 -20.29 25.44 5.60
CA ARG A 74 -20.41 24.82 6.92
C ARG A 74 -20.95 23.38 6.86
N ALA A 75 -21.86 23.10 5.92
CA ALA A 75 -22.35 21.73 5.69
C ALA A 75 -21.23 20.85 5.15
N PHE A 76 -20.49 21.32 4.17
CA PHE A 76 -19.31 20.67 3.61
C PHE A 76 -18.25 20.36 4.68
N GLU A 77 -17.89 21.35 5.50
CA GLU A 77 -16.90 21.17 6.58
C GLU A 77 -17.35 20.14 7.62
N ARG A 78 -18.65 20.13 7.98
CA ARG A 78 -19.20 19.12 8.90
C ARG A 78 -19.13 17.73 8.31
N GLU A 79 -19.52 17.58 7.04
CA GLU A 79 -19.52 16.29 6.36
C GLU A 79 -18.09 15.76 6.16
N ARG A 80 -17.19 16.63 5.72
CA ARG A 80 -15.76 16.29 5.63
C ARG A 80 -15.20 15.80 6.96
N LYS A 81 -15.47 16.56 8.05
CA LYS A 81 -15.01 16.13 9.37
C LYS A 81 -15.62 14.81 9.81
N ARG A 82 -16.87 14.51 9.43
CA ARG A 82 -17.51 13.22 9.70
C ARG A 82 -16.80 12.09 8.96
N LEU A 83 -16.52 12.29 7.66
CA LEU A 83 -15.81 11.32 6.81
C LEU A 83 -14.38 11.08 7.29
N ASP A 84 -13.66 12.13 7.64
CA ASP A 84 -12.31 12.03 8.22
C ASP A 84 -12.32 11.20 9.51
N ALA A 85 -13.27 11.46 10.41
CA ALA A 85 -13.41 10.71 11.66
C ALA A 85 -13.79 9.24 11.44
N GLU A 86 -14.64 8.96 10.45
CA GLU A 86 -14.97 7.59 10.07
C GLU A 86 -13.75 6.86 9.47
N ALA A 87 -12.98 7.54 8.63
CA ALA A 87 -11.76 6.99 8.06
C ALA A 87 -10.70 6.69 9.15
N GLU A 88 -10.50 7.61 10.08
CA GLU A 88 -9.62 7.41 11.24
C GLU A 88 -10.08 6.24 12.12
N ALA A 89 -11.38 6.13 12.39
CA ALA A 89 -11.94 5.04 13.18
C ALA A 89 -11.77 3.68 12.47
N ALA A 90 -12.02 3.63 11.17
CA ALA A 90 -11.83 2.42 10.36
C ALA A 90 -10.36 1.98 10.33
N GLU A 91 -9.44 2.95 10.18
CA GLU A 91 -8.00 2.69 10.23
C GLU A 91 -7.55 2.16 11.59
N ALA A 92 -8.06 2.74 12.69
CA ALA A 92 -7.77 2.28 14.04
C ALA A 92 -8.23 0.84 14.28
N VAL A 93 -9.43 0.47 13.78
CA VAL A 93 -9.93 -0.90 13.84
C VAL A 93 -9.03 -1.84 13.05
N ARG A 94 -8.69 -1.48 11.81
CA ARG A 94 -7.79 -2.27 10.95
C ARG A 94 -6.42 -2.49 11.59
N LEU A 95 -5.87 -1.45 12.20
CA LEU A 95 -4.60 -1.52 12.90
C LEU A 95 -4.69 -2.39 14.16
N ALA A 96 -5.78 -2.31 14.91
CA ALA A 96 -6.02 -3.15 16.08
C ALA A 96 -6.15 -4.63 15.70
N GLU A 97 -6.86 -4.94 14.62
CA GLU A 97 -6.98 -6.31 14.08
C GLU A 97 -5.62 -6.82 13.61
N TYR A 98 -4.88 -6.02 12.84
CA TYR A 98 -3.54 -6.38 12.36
C TYR A 98 -2.57 -6.66 13.52
N ASN A 99 -2.64 -5.89 14.60
CA ASN A 99 -1.80 -6.03 15.79
C ASN A 99 -2.37 -7.02 16.82
N GLY A 100 -3.51 -7.63 16.55
CA GLY A 100 -4.11 -8.63 17.41
C GLY A 100 -3.22 -9.87 17.56
N THR A 101 -3.29 -10.53 18.72
CA THR A 101 -2.46 -11.72 19.04
C THR A 101 -2.61 -12.82 17.99
N GLU A 102 -3.82 -13.06 17.50
CA GLU A 102 -4.06 -14.09 16.48
C GLU A 102 -3.39 -13.73 15.15
N ALA A 103 -3.58 -12.50 14.66
CA ALA A 103 -2.98 -12.02 13.42
C ALA A 103 -1.45 -12.02 13.47
N ARG A 104 -0.85 -11.63 14.62
CA ARG A 104 0.59 -11.76 14.85
C ARG A 104 1.05 -13.22 14.79
N SER A 105 0.31 -14.11 15.45
CA SER A 105 0.57 -15.54 15.47
C SER A 105 0.52 -16.16 14.07
N GLU A 106 -0.45 -15.80 13.27
CA GLU A 106 -0.56 -16.24 11.88
C GLU A 106 0.61 -15.77 11.04
N ARG A 107 1.01 -14.49 11.17
CA ARG A 107 2.17 -13.94 10.43
C ARG A 107 3.48 -14.63 10.81
N VAL A 108 3.72 -14.87 12.11
CA VAL A 108 4.93 -15.60 12.55
C VAL A 108 4.92 -17.03 12.03
N ARG A 109 3.77 -17.71 12.05
CA ARG A 109 3.65 -19.06 11.49
C ARG A 109 3.86 -19.08 9.98
N ALA A 110 3.31 -18.11 9.25
CA ALA A 110 3.49 -17.97 7.80
C ALA A 110 4.97 -17.77 7.43
N GLU A 111 5.68 -16.89 8.12
CA GLU A 111 7.11 -16.68 7.92
C GLU A 111 7.94 -17.95 8.24
N ARG A 112 7.63 -18.62 9.36
CA ARG A 112 8.23 -19.92 9.70
C ARG A 112 8.03 -20.94 8.58
N ASP A 113 6.83 -21.06 8.06
CA ASP A 113 6.49 -22.03 7.03
C ASP A 113 7.18 -21.70 5.71
N ALA A 114 7.32 -20.41 5.39
CA ALA A 114 8.10 -19.95 4.24
C ALA A 114 9.59 -20.36 4.35
N ARG A 115 10.20 -20.17 5.53
CA ARG A 115 11.58 -20.60 5.80
C ARG A 115 11.74 -22.13 5.74
N LEU A 116 10.77 -22.88 6.27
CA LEU A 116 10.76 -24.35 6.17
C LEU A 116 10.65 -24.81 4.71
N ALA A 117 9.82 -24.16 3.90
CA ALA A 117 9.68 -24.47 2.48
C ALA A 117 10.95 -24.12 1.70
N ALA A 118 11.56 -22.98 1.97
CA ALA A 118 12.79 -22.52 1.31
C ALA A 118 13.95 -23.52 1.43
N CYS A 119 14.04 -24.24 2.58
CA CYS A 119 15.11 -25.22 2.80
C CYS A 119 14.69 -26.68 2.58
N ALA A 120 13.44 -26.97 2.19
CA ALA A 120 12.93 -28.34 2.06
C ALA A 120 13.71 -29.12 0.99
N TRP A 121 13.95 -28.50 -0.17
CA TRP A 121 14.64 -29.11 -1.29
C TRP A 121 16.08 -29.58 -0.97
N LEU A 122 16.78 -28.87 -0.06
CA LEU A 122 18.13 -29.25 0.37
C LEU A 122 18.13 -30.59 1.10
N VAL A 123 17.18 -30.75 2.02
CA VAL A 123 17.03 -31.97 2.82
C VAL A 123 16.53 -33.13 1.96
N GLU A 124 15.58 -32.87 1.06
CA GLU A 124 15.05 -33.86 0.12
C GLU A 124 16.15 -34.34 -0.84
N ARG A 125 16.89 -33.44 -1.47
CA ARG A 125 17.99 -33.75 -2.34
C ARG A 125 19.06 -34.61 -1.65
N HIS A 126 19.44 -34.27 -0.43
CA HIS A 126 20.42 -35.06 0.32
C HIS A 126 19.92 -36.48 0.58
N ARG A 127 18.66 -36.67 0.93
CA ARG A 127 18.03 -38.00 1.12
C ARG A 127 18.01 -38.82 -0.15
N ASP A 128 17.65 -38.19 -1.26
CA ASP A 128 17.59 -38.85 -2.58
C ASP A 128 19.00 -39.31 -3.03
N GLN A 129 20.00 -38.46 -2.79
CA GLN A 129 21.40 -38.78 -3.08
C GLN A 129 21.90 -39.98 -2.26
N LEU A 130 21.60 -40.00 -0.96
CA LEU A 130 21.92 -41.12 -0.08
C LEU A 130 21.20 -42.42 -0.55
N ALA A 131 19.88 -42.31 -0.83
CA ALA A 131 19.10 -43.47 -1.28
C ALA A 131 19.58 -44.05 -2.61
N SER A 132 20.09 -43.22 -3.50
CA SER A 132 20.66 -43.64 -4.78
C SER A 132 22.09 -44.16 -4.68
N GLY A 133 22.75 -44.10 -3.51
CA GLY A 133 24.13 -44.48 -3.31
C GLY A 133 25.14 -43.52 -3.95
N GLY A 134 24.72 -42.31 -4.32
CA GLY A 134 25.54 -41.27 -4.90
C GLY A 134 26.24 -40.38 -3.89
N GLU A 135 27.14 -39.53 -4.38
CA GLU A 135 27.75 -38.48 -3.53
C GLU A 135 26.72 -37.43 -3.12
N THR A 136 26.75 -37.02 -1.83
CA THR A 136 25.84 -36.02 -1.30
C THR A 136 26.39 -34.61 -1.50
N THR A 137 25.50 -33.68 -1.85
CA THR A 137 25.87 -32.25 -1.99
C THR A 137 26.19 -31.61 -0.64
N LEU A 138 25.47 -32.01 0.41
CA LEU A 138 25.76 -31.58 1.78
C LEU A 138 26.67 -32.61 2.44
N THR A 139 27.57 -32.13 3.29
CA THR A 139 28.25 -33.01 4.26
C THR A 139 27.25 -33.51 5.31
N ASP A 140 27.54 -34.62 6.00
CA ASP A 140 26.72 -35.15 7.06
C ASP A 140 26.49 -34.08 8.17
N ALA A 141 27.54 -33.34 8.53
CA ALA A 141 27.44 -32.24 9.49
C ALA A 141 26.54 -31.11 8.98
N GLY A 142 26.65 -30.75 7.71
CA GLY A 142 25.78 -29.77 7.06
C GLY A 142 24.31 -30.20 7.08
N TYR A 143 24.06 -31.46 6.75
CA TYR A 143 22.71 -32.03 6.81
C TYR A 143 22.11 -31.99 8.21
N LEU A 144 22.87 -32.38 9.24
CA LEU A 144 22.43 -32.34 10.64
C LEU A 144 22.13 -30.91 11.08
N ASN A 145 22.94 -29.92 10.67
CA ASN A 145 22.68 -28.52 10.95
C ASN A 145 21.37 -28.02 10.34
N TRP A 146 21.06 -28.43 9.11
CA TRP A 146 19.78 -28.12 8.47
C TRP A 146 18.60 -28.78 9.19
N LEU A 147 18.74 -30.01 9.66
CA LEU A 147 17.71 -30.69 10.47
C LEU A 147 17.47 -29.93 11.79
N ALA A 148 18.53 -29.51 12.49
CA ALA A 148 18.44 -28.74 13.72
C ALA A 148 17.75 -27.37 13.50
N TYR A 149 18.14 -26.67 12.43
CA TYR A 149 17.50 -25.41 12.03
C TYR A 149 15.98 -25.59 11.80
N ARG A 150 15.60 -26.61 11.02
CA ARG A 150 14.19 -26.93 10.74
C ARG A 150 13.44 -27.31 12.01
N GLN A 151 14.08 -27.99 12.95
CA GLN A 151 13.45 -28.32 14.24
C GLN A 151 13.24 -27.04 15.07
N ALA A 152 14.26 -26.19 15.17
CA ALA A 152 14.16 -24.91 15.88
C ALA A 152 13.03 -24.03 15.31
N LEU A 153 12.83 -24.00 13.98
CA LEU A 153 11.69 -23.33 13.35
C LEU A 153 10.34 -23.92 13.79
N ARG A 154 10.23 -25.26 13.87
CA ARG A 154 8.98 -25.89 14.31
C ARG A 154 8.65 -25.62 15.77
N ASP A 155 9.68 -25.47 16.60
CA ASP A 155 9.55 -25.22 18.04
C ASP A 155 9.31 -23.74 18.36
N LEU A 156 9.45 -22.84 17.37
CA LEU A 156 9.27 -21.40 17.55
C LEU A 156 7.94 -21.02 18.22
N PRO A 157 6.78 -21.58 17.83
CA PRO A 157 5.51 -21.25 18.48
C PRO A 157 5.40 -21.65 19.94
N GLN A 158 6.32 -22.49 20.44
CA GLN A 158 6.37 -22.94 21.83
C GLN A 158 7.33 -22.10 22.68
N GLN A 159 8.05 -21.16 22.06
CA GLN A 159 9.00 -20.31 22.77
C GLN A 159 8.28 -19.25 23.60
N PRO A 160 8.86 -18.87 24.76
CA PRO A 160 8.34 -17.78 25.57
C PRO A 160 8.27 -16.48 24.77
N GLY A 161 7.17 -15.76 24.92
CA GLY A 161 6.94 -14.48 24.23
C GLY A 161 6.20 -14.60 22.89
N PHE A 162 6.00 -15.83 22.37
CA PHE A 162 5.18 -16.01 21.16
C PHE A 162 3.78 -15.40 21.33
N PRO A 163 3.29 -14.60 20.35
CA PRO A 163 3.83 -14.37 19.01
C PRO A 163 4.68 -13.09 18.86
N TRP A 164 5.25 -12.55 19.93
CA TRP A 164 5.99 -11.28 19.94
C TRP A 164 5.18 -10.15 19.25
N GLU A 165 5.84 -9.10 18.73
CA GLU A 165 5.14 -8.08 17.91
C GLU A 165 4.95 -8.52 16.45
N GLY A 166 5.29 -9.75 16.13
CA GLY A 166 5.19 -10.35 14.80
C GLY A 166 6.54 -10.87 14.30
N PRO A 167 6.62 -11.24 13.00
CA PRO A 167 7.83 -11.86 12.44
C PRO A 167 9.04 -10.92 12.38
N ASP A 168 8.82 -9.61 12.32
CA ASP A 168 9.86 -8.58 12.20
C ASP A 168 10.35 -8.06 13.57
N ASP A 169 9.78 -8.57 14.66
CA ASP A 169 10.20 -8.19 16.00
C ASP A 169 11.66 -8.63 16.23
N PRO A 170 12.57 -7.71 16.58
CA PRO A 170 13.97 -8.03 16.85
C PRO A 170 14.18 -9.00 18.03
N VAL A 171 13.16 -9.15 18.89
CA VAL A 171 13.18 -10.10 20.01
C VAL A 171 12.73 -11.49 19.58
N CYS A 172 12.14 -11.63 18.40
CA CYS A 172 11.73 -12.94 17.85
C CYS A 172 12.99 -13.81 17.64
N PRO A 173 13.11 -14.98 18.33
CA PRO A 173 14.34 -15.78 18.32
C PRO A 173 14.42 -16.64 17.06
N TRP A 174 14.44 -16.00 15.88
CA TRP A 174 14.64 -16.74 14.65
C TRP A 174 15.97 -17.48 14.67
N PRO A 175 15.98 -18.80 14.40
CA PRO A 175 17.24 -19.53 14.29
C PRO A 175 18.06 -19.01 13.11
N ALA A 176 19.39 -18.97 13.30
CA ALA A 176 20.30 -18.61 12.22
C ALA A 176 20.28 -19.69 11.14
N GLU A 177 20.16 -19.27 9.88
CA GLU A 177 20.23 -20.17 8.75
C GLU A 177 21.66 -20.78 8.67
N PRO A 178 21.78 -22.13 8.56
CA PRO A 178 23.08 -22.76 8.43
C PRO A 178 23.77 -22.34 7.12
N ALA A 179 25.07 -22.10 7.21
CA ALA A 179 25.86 -21.92 6.01
C ALA A 179 25.76 -23.20 5.14
N ASN A 180 25.58 -23.03 3.82
CA ASN A 180 25.64 -24.14 2.89
C ASN A 180 27.06 -24.71 2.87
N VAL A 181 27.33 -25.68 3.74
CA VAL A 181 28.57 -26.46 3.70
C VAL A 181 28.37 -27.50 2.61
N CYS A 182 28.50 -27.05 1.37
CA CYS A 182 28.58 -27.98 0.22
C CYS A 182 29.87 -28.76 0.36
N ALA A 183 29.79 -30.10 0.11
CA ALA A 183 30.98 -30.85 -0.19
C ALA A 183 31.69 -30.17 -1.38
N PRO A 184 33.03 -30.04 -1.37
CA PRO A 184 33.73 -29.48 -2.51
C PRO A 184 33.36 -30.29 -3.75
N VAL A 185 32.67 -29.67 -4.69
CA VAL A 185 32.37 -30.29 -5.99
C VAL A 185 33.73 -30.53 -6.63
N PRO A 186 34.11 -31.76 -6.98
CA PRO A 186 35.33 -31.98 -7.77
C PRO A 186 35.13 -31.20 -9.06
N HIS A 187 35.92 -30.13 -9.24
CA HIS A 187 35.92 -29.31 -10.45
C HIS A 187 36.41 -30.17 -11.63
N SER A 188 35.51 -30.84 -12.30
CA SER A 188 35.73 -31.48 -13.59
C SER A 188 34.88 -30.87 -14.70
N TYR A 189 34.61 -29.56 -14.59
CA TYR A 189 34.07 -28.79 -15.71
C TYR A 189 34.62 -27.36 -15.62
N ASP A 190 35.41 -27.00 -16.62
CA ASP A 190 35.73 -25.59 -16.94
C ASP A 190 34.48 -24.85 -17.41
N ALA A 191 33.48 -24.74 -16.52
CA ALA A 191 32.23 -24.09 -16.83
C ALA A 191 32.26 -22.56 -16.57
N GLU A 192 33.34 -22.02 -15.99
CA GLU A 192 33.45 -20.56 -15.76
C GLU A 192 33.57 -19.77 -17.06
N GLY A 193 34.11 -20.34 -18.11
CA GLY A 193 34.16 -19.68 -19.42
C GLY A 193 32.83 -19.61 -20.15
N ALA A 194 31.93 -20.59 -19.96
CA ALA A 194 30.66 -20.64 -20.69
C ALA A 194 29.54 -19.80 -20.09
N LEU A 195 29.53 -19.59 -18.76
CA LEU A 195 28.50 -18.77 -18.10
C LEU A 195 28.81 -17.27 -18.21
N GLN A 196 30.07 -16.87 -18.11
CA GLN A 196 30.46 -15.46 -18.30
C GLN A 196 30.27 -15.01 -19.75
N SER A 197 30.47 -15.91 -20.73
CA SER A 197 30.22 -15.60 -22.14
C SER A 197 28.73 -15.37 -22.45
N ARG A 198 27.81 -16.12 -21.82
CA ARG A 198 26.36 -15.92 -22.00
C ARG A 198 25.87 -14.62 -21.34
N TYR A 199 26.37 -14.31 -20.14
CA TYR A 199 25.98 -13.09 -19.43
C TYR A 199 26.52 -11.81 -20.07
N GLN A 200 27.67 -11.87 -20.71
CA GLN A 200 28.23 -10.74 -21.47
C GLN A 200 27.56 -10.53 -22.82
N SER A 201 27.15 -11.62 -23.51
CA SER A 201 26.45 -11.53 -24.80
C SER A 201 25.03 -10.93 -24.66
N GLU A 202 24.35 -11.16 -23.54
CA GLU A 202 23.03 -10.58 -23.27
C GLU A 202 23.11 -9.08 -22.88
N ARG A 203 24.22 -8.60 -22.31
CA ARG A 203 24.42 -7.19 -21.99
C ARG A 203 24.84 -6.33 -23.19
N THR A 204 25.46 -6.89 -24.20
CA THR A 204 25.90 -6.17 -25.40
C THR A 204 24.88 -6.21 -26.53
N GLY A 205 23.80 -6.97 -26.43
CA GLY A 205 22.74 -7.13 -27.43
C GLY A 205 21.70 -5.99 -27.50
N ARG A 206 21.81 -4.93 -26.71
CA ARG A 206 21.00 -3.71 -26.92
C ARG A 206 21.69 -2.77 -27.87
N GLN A 207 21.59 -3.05 -29.16
CA GLN A 207 21.90 -2.08 -30.20
C GLN A 207 20.84 -0.97 -30.18
N SER A 208 21.34 0.25 -30.16
CA SER A 208 20.55 1.48 -30.35
C SER A 208 19.81 1.45 -31.69
N PRO A 209 18.59 2.03 -31.78
CA PRO A 209 17.88 2.10 -33.06
C PRO A 209 18.65 2.99 -34.07
N PRO A 210 18.57 2.70 -35.37
CA PRO A 210 19.26 3.47 -36.38
C PRO A 210 18.66 4.86 -36.53
N GLU A 211 19.52 5.88 -36.52
CA GLU A 211 19.17 7.26 -36.87
C GLU A 211 18.63 7.32 -38.31
N LEU A 212 17.42 7.83 -38.43
CA LEU A 212 16.83 8.22 -39.72
C LEU A 212 17.61 9.37 -40.31
N ARG A 213 18.50 9.10 -41.28
CA ARG A 213 19.05 10.12 -42.17
C ARG A 213 17.92 10.74 -42.98
N ARG A 214 17.68 12.04 -42.76
CA ARG A 214 16.97 12.88 -43.72
C ARG A 214 17.90 13.06 -44.92
N GLN A 215 17.42 12.68 -46.08
CA GLN A 215 17.97 13.12 -47.35
C GLN A 215 17.14 14.29 -47.84
N GLU A 216 17.84 15.32 -48.25
CA GLU A 216 17.36 16.51 -48.97
C GLU A 216 16.82 16.13 -50.36
#